data_4b1cecf41a50a3d5998e46263e50b767
#
_entry.id   4b1cecf41a50a3d5998e46263e50b767
#
_cell.length_a   1.000
_cell.length_b   1.000
_cell.length_c   1.000
_cell.angle_alpha   90.00
_cell.angle_beta   90.00
_cell.angle_gamma   90.00
#
_symmetry.space_group_name_H-M   'P 1'
#
loop_
_entity.id
_entity.type
_entity.pdbx_description
1 polymer ?
#
loop_
_entity_poly.entity_id
_entity_poly.type
_entity_poly.pdbx_seq_one_letter_code
_entity_poly.pdbx_strand_id
1 'polypeptide(L)'
;MYLSQIAPIAILMDELRSEDVQLRLNAIHSIPTIALALGPDRARDELVPFLQDSIDDEDEVLLALAEELGRNFEQYIGGKEYAHLLLAPLENLSSVEETLVRDKAAESITKIAAVLSKAQIEEYCIPLLKRLSGAEWFTSRTSSAALYPAVYDQVSPAIQDDLRKGFAALGSDDTPMVRRAAAKWLGPLLLKFSDPYILSDALPVYRRLESDDQDSVRLLTVEDLIAIAGKLKQSEIKEQLLKQIRHSIGDKSWRVRYMAATHFNEARDSLSKAVGKEITREELIGQYVQLLKDNEAEVRTAASSQIPGFSELLEKEVILARIVPCVRDLSQDSSQHVRAALAMQISGLAPLLGRESTIEHLLPLFLQLLKDDFPEVRLNIISKLEIVNNVIGIELLSENLLPAIVELAEDKSWRVRQAIIEYIPPLAKQLGKPFFDEQLGNLCMSWLGDTVYSIREAATINLKNLTDVFGVEWSRSAIVPKVMGMGQHPNYLFRMTTVQAITIIMPSLNLDIVRSEIVESLLQLASDPIPNIRFNVAKSLEVLATAYGNTPEGKTFVQQRIIPVLEQQKNDQDADVRYFAARALQKAVVET
;
A
#
# COMPACT_ATOMS: atom_id res chain seq x y z
N MET A 1 20.08 -20.87 44.05
CA MET A 1 19.40 -20.62 42.76
C MET A 1 18.86 -19.17 42.61
N TYR A 2 18.65 -18.41 43.69
CA TYR A 2 18.14 -17.02 43.64
C TYR A 2 19.20 -15.96 43.28
N LEU A 3 20.47 -16.18 43.54
CA LEU A 3 21.54 -15.21 43.33
C LEU A 3 22.02 -15.06 41.88
N SER A 4 21.77 -16.04 41.02
CA SER A 4 22.17 -15.97 39.58
C SER A 4 21.16 -15.25 38.68
N GLN A 5 19.95 -14.99 39.16
CA GLN A 5 18.92 -14.24 38.43
C GLN A 5 18.89 -12.75 38.80
N ILE A 6 19.45 -12.35 39.93
CA ILE A 6 19.50 -10.96 40.38
C ILE A 6 20.56 -10.16 39.63
N ALA A 7 21.66 -10.79 39.21
CA ALA A 7 22.76 -10.10 38.51
C ALA A 7 22.34 -9.50 37.15
N PRO A 8 21.55 -10.19 36.27
CA PRO A 8 21.09 -9.60 35.02
C PRO A 8 20.12 -8.43 35.19
N ILE A 9 19.30 -8.45 36.24
CA ILE A 9 18.29 -7.41 36.49
C ILE A 9 18.97 -6.16 37.08
N ALA A 10 19.93 -6.32 37.97
CA ALA A 10 20.73 -5.20 38.50
C ALA A 10 21.48 -4.49 37.36
N ILE A 11 22.00 -5.23 36.38
CA ILE A 11 22.64 -4.67 35.19
C ILE A 11 21.63 -3.84 34.37
N LEU A 12 20.43 -4.37 34.08
CA LEU A 12 19.41 -3.64 33.36
C LEU A 12 18.92 -2.38 34.07
N MET A 13 18.83 -2.42 35.40
CA MET A 13 18.51 -1.24 36.21
C MET A 13 19.62 -0.19 36.20
N ASP A 14 20.88 -0.64 36.15
CA ASP A 14 22.03 0.27 36.00
C ASP A 14 22.10 0.84 34.58
N GLU A 15 21.75 0.04 33.56
CA GLU A 15 21.67 0.50 32.17
C GLU A 15 20.61 1.59 31.94
N LEU A 16 19.49 1.56 32.69
CA LEU A 16 18.50 2.65 32.68
C LEU A 16 19.05 4.00 33.13
N ARG A 17 20.17 4.00 33.84
CA ARG A 17 20.86 5.20 34.36
C ARG A 17 22.19 5.46 33.64
N SER A 18 22.50 4.70 32.59
CA SER A 18 23.76 4.82 31.85
C SER A 18 23.86 6.18 31.16
N GLU A 19 25.08 6.71 31.05
CA GLU A 19 25.35 7.87 30.19
C GLU A 19 25.23 7.53 28.68
N ASP A 20 25.34 6.24 28.33
CA ASP A 20 25.19 5.74 26.94
C ASP A 20 23.72 5.60 26.58
N VAL A 21 23.28 6.39 25.57
CA VAL A 21 21.90 6.39 25.04
C VAL A 21 21.47 5.00 24.57
N GLN A 22 22.38 4.25 23.91
CA GLN A 22 22.04 2.92 23.38
C GLN A 22 21.77 1.92 24.51
N LEU A 23 22.51 2.02 25.63
CA LEU A 23 22.25 1.17 26.79
C LEU A 23 20.92 1.53 27.44
N ARG A 24 20.60 2.83 27.61
CA ARG A 24 19.29 3.26 28.12
C ARG A 24 18.15 2.77 27.21
N LEU A 25 18.29 2.91 25.88
CA LEU A 25 17.30 2.45 24.92
C LEU A 25 17.06 0.93 25.01
N ASN A 26 18.12 0.15 25.10
CA ASN A 26 18.02 -1.31 25.27
C ASN A 26 17.34 -1.69 26.59
N ALA A 27 17.64 -0.96 27.67
CA ALA A 27 17.02 -1.16 28.97
C ALA A 27 15.53 -0.79 28.96
N ILE A 28 15.14 0.29 28.28
CA ILE A 28 13.72 0.66 28.09
C ILE A 28 12.97 -0.45 27.34
N HIS A 29 13.51 -0.98 26.25
CA HIS A 29 12.88 -2.13 25.56
C HIS A 29 12.82 -3.40 26.43
N SER A 30 13.61 -3.45 27.50
CA SER A 30 13.64 -4.57 28.45
C SER A 30 12.80 -4.33 29.70
N ILE A 31 12.09 -3.19 29.83
CA ILE A 31 11.29 -2.89 31.04
C ILE A 31 10.21 -3.95 31.36
N PRO A 32 9.58 -4.65 30.37
CA PRO A 32 8.71 -5.78 30.70
C PRO A 32 9.43 -6.90 31.43
N THR A 33 10.68 -7.18 31.05
CA THR A 33 11.53 -8.19 31.71
C THR A 33 11.92 -7.75 33.13
N ILE A 34 12.28 -6.48 33.30
CA ILE A 34 12.59 -5.88 34.59
C ILE A 34 11.36 -5.98 35.51
N ALA A 35 10.19 -5.56 35.03
CA ALA A 35 8.95 -5.58 35.80
C ALA A 35 8.54 -7.01 36.20
N LEU A 36 8.67 -7.97 35.27
CA LEU A 36 8.39 -9.40 35.53
C LEU A 36 9.28 -9.93 36.65
N ALA A 37 10.53 -9.55 36.67
CA ALA A 37 11.50 -10.02 37.66
C ALA A 37 11.36 -9.34 39.02
N LEU A 38 10.95 -8.07 39.08
CA LEU A 38 10.63 -7.34 40.31
C LEU A 38 9.35 -7.88 40.97
N GLY A 39 8.43 -8.36 40.15
CA GLY A 39 7.07 -8.70 40.56
C GLY A 39 6.15 -7.46 40.62
N PRO A 40 4.82 -7.67 40.60
CA PRO A 40 3.86 -6.59 40.41
C PRO A 40 3.94 -5.49 41.48
N ASP A 41 4.15 -5.84 42.75
CA ASP A 41 4.18 -4.86 43.83
C ASP A 41 5.37 -3.91 43.70
N ARG A 42 6.58 -4.45 43.52
CA ARG A 42 7.77 -3.60 43.34
C ARG A 42 7.78 -2.87 41.99
N ALA A 43 7.21 -3.48 40.97
CA ALA A 43 7.05 -2.78 39.68
C ALA A 43 6.17 -1.52 39.84
N ARG A 44 5.09 -1.57 40.64
CA ARG A 44 4.26 -0.41 40.99
C ARG A 44 4.98 0.61 41.86
N ASP A 45 5.64 0.12 42.91
CA ASP A 45 6.13 1.00 43.98
C ASP A 45 7.53 1.59 43.69
N GLU A 46 8.33 0.93 42.83
CA GLU A 46 9.70 1.32 42.52
C GLU A 46 9.91 1.68 41.05
N LEU A 47 9.47 0.79 40.10
CA LEU A 47 9.78 0.97 38.68
C LEU A 47 8.93 2.08 38.04
N VAL A 48 7.61 2.07 38.23
CA VAL A 48 6.72 3.08 37.62
C VAL A 48 7.07 4.51 38.10
N PRO A 49 7.31 4.78 39.42
CA PRO A 49 7.79 6.10 39.86
C PRO A 49 9.15 6.48 39.26
N PHE A 50 10.07 5.53 39.14
CA PHE A 50 11.37 5.78 38.51
C PHE A 50 11.21 6.20 37.05
N LEU A 51 10.36 5.51 36.29
CA LEU A 51 10.07 5.85 34.89
C LEU A 51 9.35 7.20 34.76
N GLN A 52 8.54 7.58 35.71
CA GLN A 52 7.89 8.89 35.75
C GLN A 52 8.90 10.04 35.94
N ASP A 53 9.97 9.83 36.66
CA ASP A 53 11.02 10.83 36.92
C ASP A 53 12.05 10.88 35.76
N SER A 54 12.08 9.90 34.87
CA SER A 54 13.04 9.76 33.76
C SER A 54 12.57 10.50 32.47
N ILE A 55 12.13 11.75 32.61
CA ILE A 55 11.62 12.58 31.50
C ILE A 55 12.68 13.49 30.86
N ASP A 56 13.82 13.67 31.48
CA ASP A 56 14.96 14.43 30.97
C ASP A 56 15.92 13.46 30.25
N ASP A 57 15.51 12.95 29.09
CA ASP A 57 16.27 11.99 28.29
C ASP A 57 16.19 12.34 26.80
N GLU A 58 16.96 11.63 25.98
CA GLU A 58 16.95 11.77 24.52
C GLU A 58 15.60 11.34 23.94
N ASP A 59 15.15 12.02 22.89
CA ASP A 59 13.83 11.80 22.27
C ASP A 59 13.57 10.33 21.90
N GLU A 60 14.62 9.60 21.46
CA GLU A 60 14.52 8.18 21.10
C GLU A 60 14.18 7.31 22.32
N VAL A 61 14.76 7.62 23.48
CA VAL A 61 14.52 6.90 24.74
C VAL A 61 13.11 7.20 25.24
N LEU A 62 12.69 8.47 25.18
CA LEU A 62 11.34 8.90 25.58
C LEU A 62 10.26 8.30 24.67
N LEU A 63 10.52 8.21 23.37
CA LEU A 63 9.62 7.58 22.40
C LEU A 63 9.46 6.08 22.72
N ALA A 64 10.56 5.38 22.95
CA ALA A 64 10.54 3.98 23.33
C ALA A 64 9.80 3.76 24.66
N LEU A 65 10.02 4.63 25.65
CA LEU A 65 9.31 4.57 26.93
C LEU A 65 7.79 4.74 26.75
N ALA A 66 7.37 5.75 25.98
CA ALA A 66 5.96 5.96 25.67
C ALA A 66 5.32 4.74 25.00
N GLU A 67 6.06 4.09 24.09
CA GLU A 67 5.59 2.90 23.39
C GLU A 67 5.48 1.68 24.32
N GLU A 68 6.51 1.39 25.11
CA GLU A 68 6.54 0.22 26.01
C GLU A 68 5.47 0.32 27.11
N LEU A 69 5.22 1.51 27.65
CA LEU A 69 4.15 1.71 28.64
C LEU A 69 2.75 1.44 28.08
N GLY A 70 2.54 1.69 26.77
CA GLY A 70 1.28 1.42 26.07
C GLY A 70 1.16 0.01 25.46
N ARG A 71 2.19 -0.83 25.60
CA ARG A 71 2.25 -2.18 25.02
C ARG A 71 1.83 -3.25 26.05
N ASN A 72 0.62 -3.13 26.59
CA ASN A 72 0.05 -4.02 27.61
C ASN A 72 0.91 -4.11 28.89
N PHE A 73 1.60 -3.02 29.26
CA PHE A 73 2.49 -3.02 30.42
C PHE A 73 1.74 -3.21 31.74
N GLU A 74 0.43 -2.92 31.80
CA GLU A 74 -0.43 -3.17 32.95
C GLU A 74 -0.38 -4.62 33.45
N GLN A 75 -0.09 -5.59 32.58
CA GLN A 75 0.02 -7.00 32.95
C GLN A 75 1.17 -7.25 33.95
N TYR A 76 2.22 -6.46 33.90
CA TYR A 76 3.41 -6.60 34.75
C TYR A 76 3.28 -5.87 36.08
N ILE A 77 2.29 -4.98 36.22
CA ILE A 77 2.04 -4.21 37.44
C ILE A 77 0.79 -4.67 38.18
N GLY A 78 0.24 -5.84 37.88
CA GLY A 78 -0.91 -6.41 38.57
C GLY A 78 -2.23 -6.36 37.81
N GLY A 79 -2.19 -6.00 36.52
CA GLY A 79 -3.32 -6.05 35.61
C GLY A 79 -4.13 -4.75 35.55
N LYS A 80 -5.33 -4.84 34.94
CA LYS A 80 -6.19 -3.68 34.61
C LYS A 80 -6.57 -2.81 35.81
N GLU A 81 -6.64 -3.40 37.00
CA GLU A 81 -6.96 -2.68 38.21
C GLU A 81 -5.96 -1.57 38.51
N TYR A 82 -4.69 -1.80 38.16
CA TYR A 82 -3.57 -0.88 38.41
C TYR A 82 -3.11 -0.11 37.17
N ALA A 83 -3.73 -0.33 36.01
CA ALA A 83 -3.34 0.29 34.74
C ALA A 83 -3.33 1.84 34.81
N HIS A 84 -4.16 2.44 35.65
CA HIS A 84 -4.21 3.89 35.89
C HIS A 84 -2.88 4.49 36.36
N LEU A 85 -2.00 3.69 37.01
CA LEU A 85 -0.69 4.15 37.48
C LEU A 85 0.25 4.52 36.32
N LEU A 86 0.05 3.95 35.14
CA LEU A 86 0.83 4.25 33.94
C LEU A 86 0.46 5.62 33.32
N LEU A 87 -0.64 6.22 33.75
CA LEU A 87 -1.07 7.52 33.24
C LEU A 87 -0.13 8.66 33.62
N ALA A 88 0.47 8.62 34.80
CA ALA A 88 1.34 9.69 35.31
C ALA A 88 2.63 9.86 34.45
N PRO A 89 3.44 8.82 34.20
CA PRO A 89 4.60 8.95 33.32
C PRO A 89 4.18 9.35 31.88
N LEU A 90 3.07 8.84 31.37
CA LEU A 90 2.58 9.20 30.03
C LEU A 90 2.05 10.63 29.95
N GLU A 91 1.47 11.19 31.01
CA GLU A 91 1.09 12.60 31.11
C GLU A 91 2.30 13.51 30.93
N ASN A 92 3.41 13.19 31.62
CA ASN A 92 4.67 13.91 31.49
C ASN A 92 5.18 13.87 30.04
N LEU A 93 5.21 12.66 29.43
CA LEU A 93 5.63 12.48 28.04
C LEU A 93 4.70 13.18 27.03
N SER A 94 3.42 13.41 27.37
CA SER A 94 2.47 14.17 26.55
C SER A 94 2.75 15.67 26.53
N SER A 95 3.70 16.15 27.31
CA SER A 95 4.02 17.59 27.45
C SER A 95 5.39 17.97 26.90
N VAL A 96 6.24 17.02 26.49
CA VAL A 96 7.59 17.26 25.96
C VAL A 96 7.56 18.01 24.62
N GLU A 97 8.71 18.55 24.19
CA GLU A 97 8.80 19.33 22.94
C GLU A 97 8.68 18.48 21.68
N GLU A 98 9.21 17.24 21.70
CA GLU A 98 9.21 16.37 20.52
C GLU A 98 7.80 15.81 20.21
N THR A 99 7.33 16.07 19.01
CA THR A 99 5.96 15.70 18.57
C THR A 99 5.74 14.20 18.54
N LEU A 100 6.73 13.42 18.08
CA LEU A 100 6.59 11.95 17.99
C LEU A 100 6.42 11.31 19.37
N VAL A 101 7.13 11.83 20.37
CA VAL A 101 7.00 11.36 21.77
C VAL A 101 5.59 11.66 22.28
N ARG A 102 5.12 12.91 22.10
CA ARG A 102 3.77 13.30 22.53
C ARG A 102 2.67 12.48 21.88
N ASP A 103 2.76 12.29 20.55
CA ASP A 103 1.76 11.52 19.79
C ASP A 103 1.74 10.06 20.28
N LYS A 104 2.90 9.47 20.55
CA LYS A 104 3.01 8.11 21.09
C LYS A 104 2.49 8.02 22.54
N ALA A 105 2.76 9.01 23.37
CA ALA A 105 2.22 9.07 24.73
C ALA A 105 0.69 9.17 24.73
N ALA A 106 0.11 10.01 23.89
CA ALA A 106 -1.35 10.13 23.73
C ALA A 106 -1.99 8.83 23.19
N GLU A 107 -1.32 8.16 22.23
CA GLU A 107 -1.73 6.83 21.76
C GLU A 107 -1.73 5.80 22.91
N SER A 108 -0.71 5.80 23.74
CA SER A 108 -0.57 4.88 24.86
C SER A 108 -1.58 5.15 25.97
N ILE A 109 -1.86 6.42 26.28
CA ILE A 109 -2.97 6.81 27.18
C ILE A 109 -4.31 6.29 26.64
N THR A 110 -4.54 6.41 25.34
CA THR A 110 -5.76 5.90 24.69
C THR A 110 -5.90 4.38 24.85
N LYS A 111 -4.82 3.63 24.70
CA LYS A 111 -4.79 2.16 24.92
C LYS A 111 -5.08 1.80 26.38
N ILE A 112 -4.49 2.54 27.30
CA ILE A 112 -4.74 2.35 28.74
C ILE A 112 -6.20 2.68 29.09
N ALA A 113 -6.75 3.79 28.58
CA ALA A 113 -8.15 4.14 28.77
C ALA A 113 -9.11 3.04 28.28
N ALA A 114 -8.76 2.33 27.20
CA ALA A 114 -9.56 1.23 26.68
C ALA A 114 -9.65 0.00 27.62
N VAL A 115 -8.71 -0.18 28.53
CA VAL A 115 -8.71 -1.30 29.49
C VAL A 115 -9.24 -0.92 30.87
N LEU A 116 -9.36 0.38 31.18
CA LEU A 116 -9.88 0.89 32.44
C LEU A 116 -11.41 0.76 32.51
N SER A 117 -11.93 0.64 33.74
CA SER A 117 -13.35 0.73 34.01
C SER A 117 -13.85 2.18 33.90
N LYS A 118 -15.16 2.37 33.68
CA LYS A 118 -15.76 3.71 33.62
C LYS A 118 -15.47 4.55 34.86
N ALA A 119 -15.52 3.96 36.05
CA ALA A 119 -15.17 4.65 37.29
C ALA A 119 -13.71 5.13 37.31
N GLN A 120 -12.77 4.30 36.86
CA GLN A 120 -11.36 4.66 36.77
C GLN A 120 -11.11 5.74 35.70
N ILE A 121 -11.84 5.69 34.57
CA ILE A 121 -11.74 6.75 33.55
C ILE A 121 -12.19 8.10 34.13
N GLU A 122 -13.33 8.13 34.83
CA GLU A 122 -13.83 9.36 35.46
C GLU A 122 -12.90 9.85 36.58
N GLU A 123 -12.29 8.93 37.34
CA GLU A 123 -11.41 9.25 38.47
C GLU A 123 -9.99 9.68 38.03
N TYR A 124 -9.41 9.04 36.99
CA TYR A 124 -8.00 9.25 36.62
C TYR A 124 -7.81 9.91 35.25
N CYS A 125 -8.55 9.48 34.21
CA CYS A 125 -8.34 10.00 32.85
C CYS A 125 -8.95 11.40 32.68
N ILE A 126 -10.13 11.68 33.24
CA ILE A 126 -10.77 12.98 33.10
C ILE A 126 -9.98 14.11 33.79
N PRO A 127 -9.47 13.96 35.03
CA PRO A 127 -8.59 14.96 35.61
C PRO A 127 -7.29 15.17 34.82
N LEU A 128 -6.66 14.10 34.30
CA LEU A 128 -5.49 14.17 33.43
C LEU A 128 -5.80 14.99 32.17
N LEU A 129 -6.89 14.66 31.48
CA LEU A 129 -7.32 15.39 30.29
C LEU A 129 -7.56 16.88 30.58
N LYS A 130 -8.20 17.20 31.71
CA LYS A 130 -8.41 18.60 32.14
C LYS A 130 -7.09 19.33 32.46
N ARG A 131 -6.12 18.67 33.07
CA ARG A 131 -4.79 19.25 33.28
C ARG A 131 -4.07 19.54 31.97
N LEU A 132 -4.04 18.57 31.04
CA LEU A 132 -3.40 18.75 29.74
C LEU A 132 -4.08 19.85 28.92
N SER A 133 -5.41 19.84 28.85
CA SER A 133 -6.16 20.82 28.04
C SER A 133 -6.15 22.24 28.62
N GLY A 134 -5.94 22.39 29.91
CA GLY A 134 -5.81 23.67 30.61
C GLY A 134 -4.38 24.10 30.89
N ALA A 135 -3.37 23.36 30.41
CA ALA A 135 -1.98 23.65 30.67
C ALA A 135 -1.52 24.96 30.02
N GLU A 136 -0.54 25.63 30.62
CA GLU A 136 0.06 26.85 30.07
C GLU A 136 0.76 26.59 28.73
N TRP A 137 1.50 25.50 28.62
CA TRP A 137 2.22 25.09 27.42
C TRP A 137 1.30 24.50 26.36
N PHE A 138 1.42 24.99 25.13
CA PHE A 138 0.61 24.54 24.00
C PHE A 138 0.85 23.07 23.64
N THR A 139 2.04 22.51 23.91
CA THR A 139 2.38 21.10 23.65
C THR A 139 1.41 20.17 24.38
N SER A 140 1.17 20.42 25.67
CA SER A 140 0.21 19.65 26.48
C SER A 140 -1.21 19.78 25.94
N ARG A 141 -1.64 21.03 25.61
CA ARG A 141 -2.98 21.27 25.04
C ARG A 141 -3.15 20.57 23.68
N THR A 142 -2.11 20.54 22.86
CA THR A 142 -2.11 19.81 21.58
C THR A 142 -2.34 18.31 21.79
N SER A 143 -1.62 17.70 22.72
CA SER A 143 -1.74 16.26 23.04
C SER A 143 -3.11 15.89 23.58
N SER A 144 -3.74 16.79 24.35
CA SER A 144 -5.05 16.55 24.94
C SER A 144 -6.14 16.29 23.92
N ALA A 145 -6.07 16.88 22.73
CA ALA A 145 -7.10 16.76 21.69
C ALA A 145 -7.38 15.30 21.28
N ALA A 146 -6.33 14.45 21.25
CA ALA A 146 -6.45 13.03 20.92
C ALA A 146 -7.21 12.22 21.98
N LEU A 147 -7.23 12.68 23.21
CA LEU A 147 -7.80 11.95 24.34
C LEU A 147 -9.34 12.11 24.44
N TYR A 148 -9.90 13.19 23.91
CA TYR A 148 -11.35 13.42 23.94
C TYR A 148 -12.14 12.28 23.30
N PRO A 149 -11.87 11.86 22.06
CA PRO A 149 -12.57 10.71 21.48
C PRO A 149 -12.29 9.40 22.24
N ALA A 150 -11.14 9.25 22.89
CA ALA A 150 -10.80 8.04 23.61
C ALA A 150 -11.70 7.77 24.83
N VAL A 151 -12.13 8.82 25.52
CA VAL A 151 -12.88 8.70 26.79
C VAL A 151 -14.37 9.02 26.68
N TYR A 152 -14.83 9.69 25.60
CA TYR A 152 -16.16 10.29 25.50
C TYR A 152 -17.31 9.30 25.73
N ASP A 153 -17.25 8.10 25.15
CA ASP A 153 -18.33 7.08 25.27
C ASP A 153 -18.34 6.39 26.64
N GLN A 154 -17.31 6.57 27.42
CA GLN A 154 -17.06 5.81 28.63
C GLN A 154 -17.38 6.61 29.92
N VAL A 155 -17.92 7.80 29.79
CA VAL A 155 -18.20 8.70 30.91
C VAL A 155 -19.67 9.06 30.99
N SER A 156 -20.08 9.63 32.13
CA SER A 156 -21.45 10.07 32.39
C SER A 156 -21.86 11.26 31.49
N PRO A 157 -23.17 11.45 31.24
CA PRO A 157 -23.65 12.56 30.40
C PRO A 157 -23.22 13.95 30.85
N ALA A 158 -23.07 14.16 32.16
CA ALA A 158 -22.61 15.43 32.71
C ALA A 158 -21.14 15.69 32.33
N ILE A 159 -20.29 14.65 32.38
CA ILE A 159 -18.88 14.74 31.97
C ILE A 159 -18.80 14.88 30.44
N GLN A 160 -19.65 14.20 29.67
CA GLN A 160 -19.70 14.38 28.20
C GLN A 160 -19.98 15.84 27.82
N ASP A 161 -20.88 16.52 28.56
CA ASP A 161 -21.14 17.95 28.34
C ASP A 161 -19.90 18.82 28.61
N ASP A 162 -19.21 18.56 29.71
CA ASP A 162 -17.93 19.21 30.03
C ASP A 162 -16.87 18.97 28.95
N LEU A 163 -16.78 17.74 28.43
CA LEU A 163 -15.84 17.38 27.38
C LEU A 163 -16.14 18.11 26.07
N ARG A 164 -17.41 18.24 25.66
CA ARG A 164 -17.76 19.02 24.46
C ARG A 164 -17.35 20.48 24.59
N LYS A 165 -17.58 21.11 25.75
CA LYS A 165 -17.15 22.48 26.04
C LYS A 165 -15.63 22.64 26.06
N GLY A 166 -14.92 21.67 26.69
CA GLY A 166 -13.46 21.65 26.74
C GLY A 166 -12.84 21.52 25.35
N PHE A 167 -13.39 20.64 24.51
CA PHE A 167 -12.94 20.49 23.12
C PHE A 167 -13.22 21.74 22.27
N ALA A 168 -14.37 22.37 22.45
CA ALA A 168 -14.69 23.64 21.78
C ALA A 168 -13.70 24.76 22.14
N ALA A 169 -13.16 24.76 23.37
CA ALA A 169 -12.12 25.69 23.79
C ALA A 169 -10.81 25.45 23.02
N LEU A 170 -10.40 24.18 22.79
CA LEU A 170 -9.21 23.85 21.98
C LEU A 170 -9.38 24.32 20.51
N GLY A 171 -10.58 24.21 19.95
CA GLY A 171 -10.90 24.75 18.62
C GLY A 171 -10.86 26.28 18.53
N SER A 172 -10.72 26.97 19.66
CA SER A 172 -10.66 28.42 19.79
C SER A 172 -9.36 28.92 20.43
N ASP A 173 -8.39 28.03 20.60
CA ASP A 173 -7.10 28.33 21.24
C ASP A 173 -6.33 29.40 20.47
N ASP A 174 -5.60 30.25 21.16
CA ASP A 174 -4.77 31.28 20.55
C ASP A 174 -3.65 30.67 19.68
N THR A 175 -3.18 29.48 20.04
CA THR A 175 -2.08 28.78 19.36
C THR A 175 -2.60 27.97 18.17
N PRO A 176 -2.12 28.23 16.93
CA PRO A 176 -2.57 27.49 15.74
C PRO A 176 -2.31 25.98 15.81
N MET A 177 -1.25 25.54 16.49
CA MET A 177 -0.94 24.12 16.66
C MET A 177 -2.02 23.40 17.45
N VAL A 178 -2.60 24.03 18.46
CA VAL A 178 -3.71 23.48 19.25
C VAL A 178 -4.99 23.43 18.40
N ARG A 179 -5.31 24.51 17.67
CA ARG A 179 -6.45 24.50 16.76
C ARG A 179 -6.32 23.45 15.65
N ARG A 180 -5.08 23.24 15.15
CA ARG A 180 -4.78 22.16 14.20
C ARG A 180 -5.02 20.76 14.80
N ALA A 181 -4.62 20.56 16.05
CA ALA A 181 -4.92 19.31 16.76
C ALA A 181 -6.43 19.11 16.98
N ALA A 182 -7.15 20.16 17.34
CA ALA A 182 -8.61 20.12 17.43
C ALA A 182 -9.25 19.76 16.06
N ALA A 183 -8.79 20.34 14.95
CA ALA A 183 -9.25 19.97 13.61
C ALA A 183 -8.96 18.49 13.29
N LYS A 184 -7.79 17.98 13.64
CA LYS A 184 -7.44 16.56 13.42
C LYS A 184 -8.37 15.58 14.16
N TRP A 185 -8.84 15.95 15.34
CA TRP A 185 -9.57 15.05 16.22
C TRP A 185 -11.07 15.35 16.32
N LEU A 186 -11.57 16.40 15.65
CA LEU A 186 -13.00 16.73 15.61
C LEU A 186 -13.82 15.61 14.95
N GLY A 187 -13.39 15.12 13.78
CA GLY A 187 -14.06 14.04 13.07
C GLY A 187 -14.24 12.78 13.94
N PRO A 188 -13.16 12.20 14.48
CA PRO A 188 -13.24 11.07 15.41
C PRO A 188 -14.14 11.31 16.63
N LEU A 189 -14.14 12.53 17.19
CA LEU A 189 -14.96 12.87 18.35
C LEU A 189 -16.43 12.99 17.99
N LEU A 190 -16.77 13.73 16.93
CA LEU A 190 -18.17 13.97 16.54
C LEU A 190 -18.90 12.68 16.12
N LEU A 191 -18.18 11.66 15.64
CA LEU A 191 -18.76 10.36 15.33
C LEU A 191 -19.36 9.67 16.57
N LYS A 192 -18.94 10.08 17.76
CA LYS A 192 -19.44 9.59 19.06
C LYS A 192 -20.56 10.44 19.61
N PHE A 193 -20.87 11.59 19.00
CA PHE A 193 -21.97 12.44 19.43
C PHE A 193 -23.31 11.86 19.00
N SER A 194 -24.35 12.06 19.82
CA SER A 194 -25.72 11.90 19.38
C SER A 194 -26.16 13.07 18.52
N ASP A 195 -27.13 12.83 17.62
CA ASP A 195 -27.56 13.79 16.57
C ASP A 195 -27.77 15.25 17.05
N PRO A 196 -28.40 15.53 18.18
CA PRO A 196 -28.60 16.91 18.62
C PRO A 196 -27.30 17.69 18.83
N TYR A 197 -26.24 17.01 19.33
CA TYR A 197 -24.96 17.62 19.63
C TYR A 197 -24.09 17.86 18.40
N ILE A 198 -24.41 17.23 17.26
CA ILE A 198 -23.73 17.55 15.99
C ILE A 198 -24.02 19.01 15.60
N LEU A 199 -25.29 19.43 15.69
CA LEU A 199 -25.69 20.80 15.33
C LEU A 199 -25.32 21.82 16.39
N SER A 200 -25.49 21.49 17.69
CA SER A 200 -25.29 22.44 18.77
C SER A 200 -23.83 22.64 19.16
N ASP A 201 -23.00 21.58 19.09
CA ASP A 201 -21.64 21.61 19.62
C ASP A 201 -20.56 21.38 18.52
N ALA A 202 -20.70 20.37 17.67
CA ALA A 202 -19.67 20.06 16.67
C ALA A 202 -19.64 21.07 15.51
N LEU A 203 -20.79 21.42 14.95
CA LEU A 203 -20.86 22.31 13.79
C LEU A 203 -20.33 23.73 14.06
N PRO A 204 -20.55 24.36 15.22
CA PRO A 204 -19.92 25.62 15.56
C PRO A 204 -18.39 25.55 15.64
N VAL A 205 -17.83 24.46 16.19
CA VAL A 205 -16.37 24.23 16.23
C VAL A 205 -15.84 24.07 14.81
N TYR A 206 -16.48 23.21 14.00
CA TYR A 206 -16.13 23.00 12.61
C TYR A 206 -16.09 24.32 11.81
N ARG A 207 -17.13 25.15 11.90
CA ARG A 207 -17.20 26.43 11.18
C ARG A 207 -16.09 27.41 11.56
N ARG A 208 -15.65 27.38 12.81
CA ARG A 208 -14.54 28.20 13.27
C ARG A 208 -13.22 27.72 12.66
N LEU A 209 -12.97 26.40 12.72
CA LEU A 209 -11.75 25.80 12.18
C LEU A 209 -11.69 25.89 10.65
N GLU A 210 -12.83 25.75 9.96
CA GLU A 210 -12.93 25.91 8.50
C GLU A 210 -12.59 27.35 8.06
N SER A 211 -12.85 28.33 8.92
CA SER A 211 -12.56 29.75 8.66
C SER A 211 -11.24 30.22 9.27
N ASP A 212 -10.38 29.29 9.73
CA ASP A 212 -9.10 29.62 10.39
C ASP A 212 -8.14 30.36 9.43
N ASP A 213 -7.34 31.26 9.98
CA ASP A 213 -6.33 32.00 9.21
C ASP A 213 -5.26 31.07 8.64
N GLN A 214 -4.94 29.99 9.34
CA GLN A 214 -3.93 29.01 8.95
C GLN A 214 -4.51 27.93 8.04
N ASP A 215 -3.93 27.77 6.87
CA ASP A 215 -4.34 26.71 5.93
C ASP A 215 -4.09 25.29 6.48
N SER A 216 -3.07 25.13 7.34
CA SER A 216 -2.77 23.87 8.04
C SER A 216 -3.86 23.42 9.01
N VAL A 217 -4.75 24.32 9.43
CA VAL A 217 -5.96 24.02 10.19
C VAL A 217 -7.10 23.70 9.21
N ARG A 218 -7.37 24.61 8.24
CA ARG A 218 -8.49 24.45 7.29
C ARG A 218 -8.43 23.17 6.48
N LEU A 219 -7.22 22.71 6.08
CA LEU A 219 -7.11 21.49 5.27
C LEU A 219 -7.63 20.23 5.98
N LEU A 220 -7.55 20.17 7.32
CA LEU A 220 -8.02 19.02 8.11
C LEU A 220 -9.56 19.01 8.23
N THR A 221 -10.20 20.16 8.14
CA THR A 221 -11.68 20.26 8.24
C THR A 221 -12.41 19.64 7.05
N VAL A 222 -11.71 19.28 5.98
CA VAL A 222 -12.31 18.56 4.84
C VAL A 222 -12.79 17.16 5.27
N GLU A 223 -11.99 16.46 6.07
CA GLU A 223 -12.38 15.14 6.62
C GLU A 223 -13.50 15.27 7.67
N ASP A 224 -13.46 16.33 8.49
CA ASP A 224 -14.52 16.63 9.44
C ASP A 224 -15.86 16.87 8.75
N LEU A 225 -15.85 17.55 7.60
CA LEU A 225 -17.04 17.80 6.79
C LEU A 225 -17.71 16.49 6.35
N ILE A 226 -16.91 15.50 5.94
CA ILE A 226 -17.39 14.18 5.53
C ILE A 226 -18.03 13.45 6.72
N ALA A 227 -17.40 13.51 7.89
CA ALA A 227 -17.90 12.91 9.10
C ALA A 227 -19.23 13.56 9.56
N ILE A 228 -19.34 14.89 9.49
CA ILE A 228 -20.58 15.64 9.77
C ILE A 228 -21.67 15.24 8.78
N ALA A 229 -21.35 15.16 7.48
CA ALA A 229 -22.31 14.78 6.44
C ALA A 229 -22.91 13.39 6.68
N GLY A 230 -22.11 12.45 7.21
CA GLY A 230 -22.57 11.10 7.54
C GLY A 230 -23.56 11.03 8.72
N LYS A 231 -23.67 12.07 9.52
CA LYS A 231 -24.49 12.12 10.74
C LYS A 231 -25.76 12.99 10.62
N LEU A 232 -25.78 13.97 9.70
CA LEU A 232 -26.89 14.90 9.56
C LEU A 232 -28.05 14.35 8.74
N LYS A 233 -29.26 14.88 8.97
CA LYS A 233 -30.45 14.59 8.18
C LYS A 233 -30.48 15.41 6.88
N GLN A 234 -31.23 14.93 5.89
CA GLN A 234 -31.29 15.48 4.54
C GLN A 234 -31.53 17.00 4.45
N SER A 235 -32.46 17.54 5.23
CA SER A 235 -32.76 18.98 5.24
C SER A 235 -31.60 19.83 5.79
N GLU A 236 -30.93 19.31 6.81
CA GLU A 236 -29.82 19.98 7.49
C GLU A 236 -28.56 20.02 6.62
N ILE A 237 -28.29 18.95 5.86
CA ILE A 237 -27.12 18.87 4.98
C ILE A 237 -27.18 19.90 3.85
N LYS A 238 -28.31 19.98 3.17
CA LYS A 238 -28.49 20.90 2.05
C LYS A 238 -28.24 22.34 2.46
N GLU A 239 -28.74 22.73 3.61
CA GLU A 239 -28.63 24.11 4.11
C GLU A 239 -27.24 24.43 4.68
N GLN A 240 -26.64 23.46 5.41
CA GLN A 240 -25.46 23.69 6.23
C GLN A 240 -24.14 23.31 5.58
N LEU A 241 -24.09 22.33 4.67
CA LEU A 241 -22.84 21.72 4.20
C LEU A 241 -22.47 22.01 2.73
N LEU A 242 -23.43 22.19 1.83
CA LEU A 242 -23.10 22.49 0.42
C LEU A 242 -22.29 23.77 0.24
N LYS A 243 -22.54 24.77 1.12
CA LYS A 243 -21.77 25.99 1.13
C LYS A 243 -20.31 25.74 1.53
N GLN A 244 -20.07 24.90 2.53
CA GLN A 244 -18.74 24.57 3.03
C GLN A 244 -17.94 23.74 2.01
N ILE A 245 -18.58 22.82 1.31
CA ILE A 245 -17.94 22.08 0.21
C ILE A 245 -17.45 23.03 -0.88
N ARG A 246 -18.30 23.98 -1.30
CA ARG A 246 -17.89 25.00 -2.26
C ARG A 246 -16.76 25.88 -1.74
N HIS A 247 -16.76 26.19 -0.45
CA HIS A 247 -15.71 26.99 0.19
C HIS A 247 -14.37 26.26 0.19
N SER A 248 -14.33 24.97 0.56
CA SER A 248 -13.09 24.18 0.55
C SER A 248 -12.51 24.01 -0.87
N ILE A 249 -13.38 23.84 -1.88
CA ILE A 249 -12.96 23.74 -3.30
C ILE A 249 -12.45 25.06 -3.84
N GLY A 250 -12.99 26.19 -3.36
CA GLY A 250 -12.60 27.55 -3.73
C GLY A 250 -11.57 28.20 -2.80
N ASP A 251 -10.97 27.45 -1.85
CA ASP A 251 -10.04 28.01 -0.88
C ASP A 251 -8.83 28.69 -1.54
N LYS A 252 -8.35 29.78 -0.95
CA LYS A 252 -7.15 30.49 -1.39
C LYS A 252 -5.88 29.63 -1.37
N SER A 253 -5.81 28.65 -0.43
CA SER A 253 -4.69 27.72 -0.34
C SER A 253 -4.92 26.50 -1.22
N TRP A 254 -3.95 26.20 -2.08
CA TRP A 254 -3.98 25.01 -2.92
C TRP A 254 -3.98 23.71 -2.07
N ARG A 255 -3.40 23.74 -0.87
CA ARG A 255 -3.39 22.57 0.03
C ARG A 255 -4.79 22.19 0.48
N VAL A 256 -5.64 23.17 0.78
CA VAL A 256 -7.04 22.91 1.13
C VAL A 256 -7.81 22.38 -0.08
N ARG A 257 -7.61 22.99 -1.27
CA ARG A 257 -8.22 22.49 -2.51
C ARG A 257 -7.73 21.09 -2.88
N TYR A 258 -6.45 20.78 -2.61
CA TYR A 258 -5.89 19.43 -2.79
C TYR A 258 -6.59 18.41 -1.89
N MET A 259 -6.80 18.71 -0.62
CA MET A 259 -7.54 17.84 0.30
C MET A 259 -8.99 17.66 -0.16
N ALA A 260 -9.65 18.71 -0.60
CA ALA A 260 -11.00 18.64 -1.16
C ALA A 260 -11.05 17.76 -2.42
N ALA A 261 -10.04 17.84 -3.29
CA ALA A 261 -9.92 17.00 -4.48
C ALA A 261 -9.65 15.52 -4.12
N THR A 262 -8.77 15.27 -3.16
CA THR A 262 -8.40 13.91 -2.71
C THR A 262 -9.61 13.16 -2.14
N HIS A 263 -10.40 13.84 -1.31
CA HIS A 263 -11.57 13.26 -0.64
C HIS A 263 -12.90 13.52 -1.38
N PHE A 264 -12.84 13.93 -2.65
CA PHE A 264 -14.04 14.35 -3.37
C PHE A 264 -15.10 13.26 -3.48
N ASN A 265 -14.71 12.02 -3.80
CA ASN A 265 -15.66 10.92 -3.90
C ASN A 265 -16.24 10.50 -2.54
N GLU A 266 -15.48 10.61 -1.46
CA GLU A 266 -15.98 10.34 -0.10
C GLU A 266 -17.03 11.39 0.30
N ALA A 267 -16.78 12.68 0.03
CA ALA A 267 -17.75 13.76 0.24
C ALA A 267 -19.00 13.55 -0.62
N ARG A 268 -18.84 13.17 -1.91
CA ARG A 268 -19.92 12.80 -2.80
C ARG A 268 -20.79 11.68 -2.24
N ASP A 269 -20.17 10.60 -1.74
CA ASP A 269 -20.89 9.44 -1.22
C ASP A 269 -21.70 9.79 0.03
N SER A 270 -21.12 10.57 0.92
CA SER A 270 -21.79 11.05 2.11
C SER A 270 -23.00 11.94 1.75
N LEU A 271 -22.84 12.85 0.80
CA LEU A 271 -23.92 13.68 0.27
C LEU A 271 -25.00 12.84 -0.43
N SER A 272 -24.60 11.88 -1.28
CA SER A 272 -25.55 11.05 -2.03
C SER A 272 -26.45 10.21 -1.14
N LYS A 273 -25.92 9.72 -0.02
CA LYS A 273 -26.72 9.01 0.99
C LYS A 273 -27.76 9.92 1.64
N ALA A 274 -27.42 11.18 1.79
CA ALA A 274 -28.20 12.13 2.55
C ALA A 274 -29.21 12.92 1.70
N VAL A 275 -28.84 13.40 0.51
CA VAL A 275 -29.72 14.24 -0.34
C VAL A 275 -30.14 13.58 -1.66
N GLY A 276 -29.63 12.39 -1.93
CA GLY A 276 -29.87 11.66 -3.18
C GLY A 276 -28.86 11.99 -4.28
N LYS A 277 -28.73 11.05 -5.21
CA LYS A 277 -27.71 11.11 -6.29
C LYS A 277 -27.93 12.27 -7.25
N GLU A 278 -29.16 12.60 -7.56
CA GLU A 278 -29.53 13.65 -8.52
C GLU A 278 -29.11 15.03 -8.02
N ILE A 279 -29.50 15.39 -6.81
CA ILE A 279 -29.10 16.66 -6.18
C ILE A 279 -27.60 16.75 -6.02
N THR A 280 -26.94 15.66 -5.60
CA THR A 280 -25.49 15.61 -5.46
C THR A 280 -24.79 15.87 -6.79
N ARG A 281 -25.27 15.26 -7.88
CA ARG A 281 -24.76 15.47 -9.24
C ARG A 281 -24.86 16.93 -9.67
N GLU A 282 -26.05 17.52 -9.57
CA GLU A 282 -26.30 18.90 -9.99
C GLU A 282 -25.44 19.90 -9.23
N GLU A 283 -25.27 19.70 -7.92
CA GLU A 283 -24.51 20.60 -7.06
C GLU A 283 -22.99 20.45 -7.19
N LEU A 284 -22.47 19.25 -7.48
CA LEU A 284 -21.04 19.00 -7.45
C LEU A 284 -20.33 19.02 -8.81
N ILE A 285 -21.06 18.89 -9.94
CA ILE A 285 -20.39 18.80 -11.24
C ILE A 285 -19.59 20.06 -11.60
N GLY A 286 -20.10 21.24 -11.26
CA GLY A 286 -19.40 22.50 -11.50
C GLY A 286 -18.11 22.60 -10.67
N GLN A 287 -18.18 22.21 -9.43
CA GLN A 287 -17.05 22.21 -8.48
C GLN A 287 -15.98 21.19 -8.89
N TYR A 288 -16.41 20.00 -9.34
CA TYR A 288 -15.46 18.99 -9.81
C TYR A 288 -14.71 19.44 -11.07
N VAL A 289 -15.42 20.01 -12.03
CA VAL A 289 -14.78 20.61 -13.22
C VAL A 289 -13.80 21.75 -12.84
N GLN A 290 -14.11 22.52 -11.80
CA GLN A 290 -13.19 23.54 -11.29
C GLN A 290 -11.89 22.90 -10.77
N LEU A 291 -11.96 21.82 -9.99
CA LEU A 291 -10.78 21.10 -9.50
C LEU A 291 -9.94 20.47 -10.63
N LEU A 292 -10.59 19.90 -11.65
CA LEU A 292 -9.90 19.36 -12.84
C LEU A 292 -9.15 20.45 -13.65
N LYS A 293 -9.53 21.70 -13.50
CA LYS A 293 -8.94 22.89 -14.17
C LYS A 293 -8.18 23.79 -13.21
N ASP A 294 -7.85 23.31 -12.02
CA ASP A 294 -7.11 24.11 -11.02
C ASP A 294 -5.75 24.58 -11.56
N ASN A 295 -5.29 25.72 -11.10
CA ASN A 295 -3.98 26.25 -11.49
C ASN A 295 -2.83 25.38 -10.99
N GLU A 296 -3.00 24.68 -9.85
CA GLU A 296 -1.97 23.84 -9.23
C GLU A 296 -2.03 22.41 -9.76
N ALA A 297 -0.88 21.89 -10.18
CA ALA A 297 -0.78 20.55 -10.73
C ALA A 297 -1.15 19.45 -9.70
N GLU A 298 -0.84 19.66 -8.44
CA GLU A 298 -1.16 18.77 -7.33
C GLU A 298 -2.67 18.59 -7.17
N VAL A 299 -3.43 19.70 -7.29
CA VAL A 299 -4.91 19.67 -7.21
C VAL A 299 -5.48 18.94 -8.43
N ARG A 300 -4.99 19.23 -9.64
CA ARG A 300 -5.42 18.53 -10.86
C ARG A 300 -5.09 17.03 -10.80
N THR A 301 -3.92 16.67 -10.25
CA THR A 301 -3.51 15.26 -10.03
C THR A 301 -4.49 14.53 -9.10
N ALA A 302 -4.79 15.12 -7.95
CA ALA A 302 -5.75 14.56 -7.01
C ALA A 302 -7.16 14.43 -7.63
N ALA A 303 -7.63 15.48 -8.31
CA ALA A 303 -8.92 15.47 -8.98
C ALA A 303 -8.97 14.42 -10.11
N SER A 304 -7.89 14.26 -10.89
CA SER A 304 -7.81 13.24 -11.95
C SER A 304 -8.00 11.83 -11.41
N SER A 305 -7.49 11.57 -10.21
CA SER A 305 -7.63 10.26 -9.54
C SER A 305 -9.07 9.91 -9.16
N GLN A 306 -9.97 10.89 -9.12
CA GLN A 306 -11.37 10.71 -8.73
C GLN A 306 -12.34 10.58 -9.94
N ILE A 307 -11.83 10.69 -11.19
CA ILE A 307 -12.67 10.78 -12.42
C ILE A 307 -13.63 9.61 -12.56
N PRO A 308 -13.23 8.32 -12.52
CA PRO A 308 -14.18 7.23 -12.72
C PRO A 308 -15.25 7.21 -11.63
N GLY A 309 -14.82 7.32 -10.37
CA GLY A 309 -15.74 7.27 -9.24
C GLY A 309 -16.81 8.36 -9.32
N PHE A 310 -16.43 9.62 -9.56
CA PHE A 310 -17.44 10.68 -9.71
C PHE A 310 -18.35 10.47 -10.93
N SER A 311 -17.79 9.98 -12.03
CA SER A 311 -18.52 9.76 -13.29
C SER A 311 -19.60 8.68 -13.18
N GLU A 312 -19.52 7.76 -12.21
CA GLU A 312 -20.57 6.76 -11.94
C GLU A 312 -21.94 7.38 -11.54
N LEU A 313 -21.94 8.63 -11.05
CA LEU A 313 -23.18 9.37 -10.76
C LEU A 313 -23.77 10.08 -11.97
N LEU A 314 -22.99 10.20 -13.05
CA LEU A 314 -23.34 11.03 -14.20
C LEU A 314 -23.98 10.17 -15.30
N GLU A 315 -24.88 10.77 -16.04
CA GLU A 315 -25.37 10.20 -17.29
C GLU A 315 -24.30 10.36 -18.38
N LYS A 316 -24.32 9.46 -19.34
CA LYS A 316 -23.35 9.42 -20.45
C LYS A 316 -23.21 10.77 -21.15
N GLU A 317 -24.31 11.43 -21.42
CA GLU A 317 -24.37 12.73 -22.09
C GLU A 317 -23.65 13.82 -21.27
N VAL A 318 -23.79 13.76 -19.95
CA VAL A 318 -23.11 14.69 -19.02
C VAL A 318 -21.62 14.42 -18.96
N ILE A 319 -21.22 13.15 -18.95
CA ILE A 319 -19.79 12.76 -19.01
C ILE A 319 -19.18 13.30 -20.30
N LEU A 320 -19.84 13.10 -21.44
CA LEU A 320 -19.37 13.58 -22.74
C LEU A 320 -19.28 15.11 -22.81
N ALA A 321 -20.26 15.81 -22.25
CA ALA A 321 -20.32 17.27 -22.29
C ALA A 321 -19.40 17.98 -21.29
N ARG A 322 -19.15 17.39 -20.13
CA ARG A 322 -18.50 18.09 -19.01
C ARG A 322 -17.17 17.47 -18.59
N ILE A 323 -17.01 16.16 -18.61
CA ILE A 323 -15.82 15.45 -18.14
C ILE A 323 -14.83 15.18 -19.28
N VAL A 324 -15.28 14.66 -20.40
CA VAL A 324 -14.41 14.32 -21.55
C VAL A 324 -13.59 15.53 -22.05
N PRO A 325 -14.12 16.76 -22.14
CA PRO A 325 -13.29 17.93 -22.46
C PRO A 325 -12.16 18.15 -21.46
N CYS A 326 -12.43 18.01 -20.16
CA CYS A 326 -11.40 18.11 -19.13
C CYS A 326 -10.34 17.01 -19.25
N VAL A 327 -10.77 15.77 -19.49
CA VAL A 327 -9.87 14.61 -19.73
C VAL A 327 -8.95 14.86 -20.93
N ARG A 328 -9.47 15.47 -21.99
CA ARG A 328 -8.68 15.86 -23.16
C ARG A 328 -7.63 16.92 -22.81
N ASP A 329 -8.00 17.95 -22.06
CA ASP A 329 -7.08 18.99 -21.61
C ASP A 329 -5.99 18.40 -20.71
N LEU A 330 -6.36 17.55 -19.74
CA LEU A 330 -5.46 16.87 -18.81
C LEU A 330 -4.51 15.87 -19.48
N SER A 331 -4.90 15.25 -20.61
CA SER A 331 -4.02 14.36 -21.38
C SER A 331 -2.84 15.08 -22.01
N GLN A 332 -2.91 16.41 -22.11
CA GLN A 332 -1.87 17.31 -22.61
C GLN A 332 -1.31 18.25 -21.54
N ASP A 333 -1.60 17.95 -20.26
CA ASP A 333 -1.12 18.78 -19.16
C ASP A 333 0.41 18.89 -19.14
N SER A 334 0.93 20.05 -18.80
CA SER A 334 2.38 20.28 -18.70
C SER A 334 3.05 19.41 -17.64
N SER A 335 2.33 19.05 -16.57
CA SER A 335 2.81 18.16 -15.51
C SER A 335 2.68 16.69 -15.89
N GLN A 336 3.79 15.97 -15.90
CA GLN A 336 3.78 14.51 -16.07
C GLN A 336 2.96 13.78 -14.98
N HIS A 337 2.91 14.33 -13.76
CA HIS A 337 2.17 13.72 -12.65
C HIS A 337 0.65 13.78 -12.89
N VAL A 338 0.16 14.87 -13.49
CA VAL A 338 -1.25 14.98 -13.90
C VAL A 338 -1.55 13.97 -15.00
N ARG A 339 -0.71 13.89 -16.04
CA ARG A 339 -0.89 12.91 -17.12
C ARG A 339 -0.81 11.47 -16.62
N ALA A 340 0.11 11.18 -15.68
CA ALA A 340 0.24 9.86 -15.06
C ALA A 340 -1.00 9.48 -14.23
N ALA A 341 -1.52 10.41 -13.45
CA ALA A 341 -2.75 10.19 -12.68
C ALA A 341 -3.96 9.97 -13.60
N LEU A 342 -4.08 10.75 -14.67
CA LEU A 342 -5.11 10.57 -15.67
C LEU A 342 -4.97 9.19 -16.36
N ALA A 343 -3.76 8.82 -16.78
CA ALA A 343 -3.50 7.55 -17.46
C ALA A 343 -3.92 6.33 -16.61
N MET A 344 -3.77 6.42 -15.29
CA MET A 344 -4.22 5.38 -14.36
C MET A 344 -5.75 5.25 -14.31
N GLN A 345 -6.49 6.33 -14.58
CA GLN A 345 -7.93 6.41 -14.31
C GLN A 345 -8.82 6.47 -15.56
N ILE A 346 -8.30 6.97 -16.70
CA ILE A 346 -9.11 7.25 -17.90
C ILE A 346 -9.87 6.04 -18.42
N SER A 347 -9.29 4.84 -18.28
CA SER A 347 -9.93 3.58 -18.72
C SER A 347 -11.21 3.26 -17.94
N GLY A 348 -11.36 3.75 -16.73
CA GLY A 348 -12.58 3.61 -15.92
C GLY A 348 -13.80 4.33 -16.50
N LEU A 349 -13.60 5.27 -17.44
CA LEU A 349 -14.69 5.90 -18.19
C LEU A 349 -15.24 5.01 -19.30
N ALA A 350 -14.48 4.06 -19.83
CA ALA A 350 -14.88 3.24 -20.96
C ALA A 350 -16.17 2.44 -20.70
N PRO A 351 -16.36 1.73 -19.57
CA PRO A 351 -17.62 1.05 -19.27
C PRO A 351 -18.82 2.00 -19.15
N LEU A 352 -18.60 3.23 -18.68
CA LEU A 352 -19.66 4.23 -18.49
C LEU A 352 -20.11 4.86 -19.82
N LEU A 353 -19.18 5.02 -20.75
CA LEU A 353 -19.45 5.61 -22.07
C LEU A 353 -19.96 4.58 -23.09
N GLY A 354 -19.59 3.32 -22.93
CA GLY A 354 -19.86 2.25 -23.87
C GLY A 354 -18.96 2.31 -25.12
N ARG A 355 -19.10 1.30 -26.00
CA ARG A 355 -18.18 1.05 -27.11
C ARG A 355 -17.98 2.24 -28.05
N GLU A 356 -19.04 2.76 -28.61
CA GLU A 356 -18.98 3.82 -29.66
C GLU A 356 -18.30 5.09 -29.13
N SER A 357 -18.74 5.58 -27.98
CA SER A 357 -18.17 6.81 -27.39
C SER A 357 -16.76 6.60 -26.87
N THR A 358 -16.40 5.40 -26.43
CA THR A 358 -15.01 5.07 -26.08
C THR A 358 -14.10 5.14 -27.29
N ILE A 359 -14.53 4.60 -28.44
CA ILE A 359 -13.78 4.66 -29.71
C ILE A 359 -13.60 6.10 -30.17
N GLU A 360 -14.68 6.88 -30.15
CA GLU A 360 -14.68 8.24 -30.67
C GLU A 360 -13.89 9.21 -29.79
N HIS A 361 -14.02 9.10 -28.49
CA HIS A 361 -13.54 10.14 -27.56
C HIS A 361 -12.34 9.73 -26.71
N LEU A 362 -12.24 8.45 -26.30
CA LEU A 362 -11.16 7.99 -25.40
C LEU A 362 -10.00 7.32 -26.14
N LEU A 363 -10.25 6.53 -27.15
CA LEU A 363 -9.21 5.81 -27.87
C LEU A 363 -8.09 6.71 -28.41
N PRO A 364 -8.36 7.90 -29.01
CA PRO A 364 -7.30 8.82 -29.40
C PRO A 364 -6.42 9.28 -28.24
N LEU A 365 -7.01 9.46 -27.04
CA LEU A 365 -6.28 9.87 -25.85
C LEU A 365 -5.43 8.72 -25.27
N PHE A 366 -5.92 7.49 -25.32
CA PHE A 366 -5.12 6.31 -25.00
C PHE A 366 -3.88 6.20 -25.87
N LEU A 367 -4.06 6.31 -27.20
CA LEU A 367 -2.94 6.27 -28.15
C LEU A 367 -1.93 7.38 -27.91
N GLN A 368 -2.39 8.57 -27.54
CA GLN A 368 -1.53 9.68 -27.19
C GLN A 368 -0.73 9.39 -25.92
N LEU A 369 -1.38 8.92 -24.84
CA LEU A 369 -0.72 8.63 -23.56
C LEU A 369 0.23 7.42 -23.64
N LEU A 370 -0.02 6.45 -24.52
CA LEU A 370 0.92 5.36 -24.84
C LEU A 370 2.23 5.85 -25.47
N LYS A 371 2.23 7.04 -26.07
CA LYS A 371 3.39 7.68 -26.72
C LYS A 371 3.96 8.83 -25.87
N ASP A 372 3.56 8.96 -24.60
CA ASP A 372 4.06 10.02 -23.72
C ASP A 372 5.58 9.89 -23.53
N ASP A 373 6.27 11.03 -23.40
CA ASP A 373 7.72 11.07 -23.19
C ASP A 373 8.12 10.39 -21.85
N PHE A 374 7.24 10.41 -20.85
CA PHE A 374 7.53 9.90 -19.51
C PHE A 374 7.09 8.42 -19.36
N PRO A 375 8.02 7.53 -18.96
CA PRO A 375 7.72 6.09 -18.81
C PRO A 375 6.57 5.78 -17.86
N GLU A 376 6.41 6.56 -16.78
CA GLU A 376 5.35 6.38 -15.79
C GLU A 376 3.95 6.56 -16.40
N VAL A 377 3.78 7.53 -17.30
CA VAL A 377 2.52 7.74 -17.99
C VAL A 377 2.19 6.53 -18.88
N ARG A 378 3.17 6.04 -19.66
CA ARG A 378 3.02 4.85 -20.49
C ARG A 378 2.69 3.60 -19.67
N LEU A 379 3.39 3.38 -18.54
CA LEU A 379 3.14 2.26 -17.63
C LEU A 379 1.71 2.28 -17.08
N ASN A 380 1.25 3.44 -16.64
CA ASN A 380 -0.08 3.57 -16.06
C ASN A 380 -1.18 3.25 -17.08
N ILE A 381 -1.06 3.70 -18.31
CA ILE A 381 -2.05 3.39 -19.35
C ILE A 381 -2.01 1.91 -19.78
N ILE A 382 -0.82 1.30 -19.88
CA ILE A 382 -0.66 -0.12 -20.19
C ILE A 382 -1.36 -0.99 -19.12
N SER A 383 -1.19 -0.65 -17.85
CA SER A 383 -1.75 -1.41 -16.73
C SER A 383 -3.30 -1.50 -16.75
N LYS A 384 -3.96 -0.65 -17.54
CA LYS A 384 -5.42 -0.52 -17.62
C LYS A 384 -6.01 -0.88 -18.98
N LEU A 385 -5.18 -1.30 -19.93
CA LEU A 385 -5.63 -1.63 -21.30
C LEU A 385 -6.70 -2.73 -21.34
N GLU A 386 -6.66 -3.69 -20.41
CA GLU A 386 -7.65 -4.77 -20.35
C GLU A 386 -9.08 -4.23 -20.19
N ILE A 387 -9.27 -3.18 -19.39
CA ILE A 387 -10.59 -2.55 -19.19
C ILE A 387 -11.12 -1.98 -20.52
N VAL A 388 -10.25 -1.32 -21.25
CA VAL A 388 -10.60 -0.73 -22.56
C VAL A 388 -10.91 -1.82 -23.57
N ASN A 389 -10.10 -2.87 -23.64
CA ASN A 389 -10.27 -3.98 -24.56
C ASN A 389 -11.61 -4.69 -24.36
N ASN A 390 -12.03 -4.86 -23.13
CA ASN A 390 -13.33 -5.46 -22.79
C ASN A 390 -14.52 -4.64 -23.33
N VAL A 391 -14.33 -3.34 -23.52
CA VAL A 391 -15.37 -2.44 -24.04
C VAL A 391 -15.33 -2.32 -25.57
N ILE A 392 -14.15 -2.09 -26.16
CA ILE A 392 -14.04 -1.83 -27.61
C ILE A 392 -14.05 -3.12 -28.45
N GLY A 393 -13.63 -4.24 -27.86
CA GLY A 393 -13.55 -5.54 -28.55
C GLY A 393 -12.24 -5.74 -29.30
N ILE A 394 -12.01 -7.01 -29.66
CA ILE A 394 -10.73 -7.50 -30.18
C ILE A 394 -10.32 -6.95 -31.54
N GLU A 395 -11.30 -6.71 -32.40
CA GLU A 395 -11.05 -6.24 -33.76
C GLU A 395 -10.40 -4.87 -33.79
N LEU A 396 -10.96 -3.93 -33.00
CA LEU A 396 -10.42 -2.58 -32.87
C LEU A 396 -9.14 -2.51 -32.06
N LEU A 397 -8.95 -3.44 -31.12
CA LEU A 397 -7.70 -3.63 -30.43
C LEU A 397 -6.58 -3.94 -31.42
N SER A 398 -6.79 -4.92 -32.32
CA SER A 398 -5.77 -5.34 -33.25
C SER A 398 -5.43 -4.25 -34.29
N GLU A 399 -6.41 -3.46 -34.72
CA GLU A 399 -6.19 -2.40 -35.68
C GLU A 399 -5.52 -1.14 -35.12
N ASN A 400 -5.88 -0.74 -33.92
CA ASN A 400 -5.50 0.57 -33.37
C ASN A 400 -4.46 0.51 -32.22
N LEU A 401 -4.58 -0.43 -31.27
CA LEU A 401 -3.72 -0.50 -30.11
C LEU A 401 -2.51 -1.41 -30.30
N LEU A 402 -2.64 -2.50 -31.05
CA LEU A 402 -1.56 -3.45 -31.25
C LEU A 402 -0.28 -2.83 -31.84
N PRO A 403 -0.34 -1.94 -32.84
CA PRO A 403 0.88 -1.28 -33.34
C PRO A 403 1.61 -0.49 -32.27
N ALA A 404 0.88 0.20 -31.38
CA ALA A 404 1.46 0.92 -30.27
C ALA A 404 2.06 -0.02 -29.21
N ILE A 405 1.43 -1.16 -28.94
CA ILE A 405 1.92 -2.19 -28.03
C ILE A 405 3.23 -2.78 -28.56
N VAL A 406 3.31 -3.08 -29.85
CA VAL A 406 4.53 -3.59 -30.49
C VAL A 406 5.66 -2.54 -30.43
N GLU A 407 5.36 -1.26 -30.66
CA GLU A 407 6.34 -0.18 -30.52
C GLU A 407 6.88 -0.10 -29.09
N LEU A 408 6.03 -0.23 -28.07
CA LEU A 408 6.41 -0.21 -26.65
C LEU A 408 7.17 -1.46 -26.20
N ALA A 409 7.08 -2.55 -26.93
CA ALA A 409 7.87 -3.76 -26.67
C ALA A 409 9.38 -3.55 -26.88
N GLU A 410 9.75 -2.51 -27.61
CA GLU A 410 11.13 -2.06 -27.84
C GLU A 410 11.45 -0.74 -27.12
N ASP A 411 10.63 -0.34 -26.14
CA ASP A 411 10.81 0.91 -25.40
C ASP A 411 12.19 1.01 -24.74
N LYS A 412 12.75 2.21 -24.66
CA LYS A 412 14.02 2.49 -24.01
C LYS A 412 14.00 2.14 -22.51
N SER A 413 12.86 2.34 -21.85
CA SER A 413 12.65 1.95 -20.45
C SER A 413 12.37 0.46 -20.34
N TRP A 414 13.26 -0.27 -19.65
CA TRP A 414 13.05 -1.70 -19.41
C TRP A 414 11.74 -1.99 -18.63
N ARG A 415 11.30 -1.07 -17.76
CA ARG A 415 10.03 -1.22 -17.02
C ARG A 415 8.83 -1.21 -17.95
N VAL A 416 8.86 -0.38 -18.99
CA VAL A 416 7.80 -0.35 -20.02
C VAL A 416 7.82 -1.65 -20.82
N ARG A 417 8.99 -2.14 -21.27
CA ARG A 417 9.10 -3.44 -21.93
C ARG A 417 8.56 -4.57 -21.06
N GLN A 418 8.91 -4.58 -19.76
CA GLN A 418 8.42 -5.59 -18.82
C GLN A 418 6.90 -5.56 -18.69
N ALA A 419 6.29 -4.38 -18.57
CA ALA A 419 4.84 -4.24 -18.49
C ALA A 419 4.14 -4.78 -19.75
N ILE A 420 4.72 -4.57 -20.92
CA ILE A 420 4.21 -5.16 -22.17
C ILE A 420 4.32 -6.69 -22.13
N ILE A 421 5.45 -7.26 -21.69
CA ILE A 421 5.62 -8.71 -21.58
C ILE A 421 4.54 -9.31 -20.67
N GLU A 422 4.28 -8.70 -19.55
CA GLU A 422 3.28 -9.14 -18.57
C GLU A 422 1.83 -9.01 -19.12
N TYR A 423 1.60 -8.07 -20.03
CA TYR A 423 0.30 -7.87 -20.68
C TYR A 423 0.04 -8.86 -21.83
N ILE A 424 1.07 -9.46 -22.42
CA ILE A 424 0.95 -10.37 -23.57
C ILE A 424 0.04 -11.58 -23.33
N PRO A 425 0.12 -12.33 -22.21
CA PRO A 425 -0.74 -13.51 -22.01
C PRO A 425 -2.24 -13.21 -21.98
N PRO A 426 -2.73 -12.17 -21.25
CA PRO A 426 -4.13 -11.74 -21.35
C PRO A 426 -4.52 -11.36 -22.79
N LEU A 427 -3.65 -10.65 -23.48
CA LEU A 427 -3.86 -10.25 -24.87
C LEU A 427 -3.91 -11.47 -25.80
N ALA A 428 -3.01 -12.42 -25.66
CA ALA A 428 -2.96 -13.67 -26.43
C ALA A 428 -4.25 -14.49 -26.28
N LYS A 429 -4.77 -14.56 -25.04
CA LYS A 429 -6.04 -15.24 -24.76
C LYS A 429 -7.21 -14.61 -25.52
N GLN A 430 -7.22 -13.29 -25.72
CA GLN A 430 -8.27 -12.56 -26.43
C GLN A 430 -8.11 -12.68 -27.95
N LEU A 431 -6.87 -12.55 -28.46
CA LEU A 431 -6.57 -12.56 -29.89
C LEU A 431 -6.65 -13.95 -30.53
N GLY A 432 -6.41 -14.98 -29.73
CA GLY A 432 -6.37 -16.36 -30.22
C GLY A 432 -5.03 -16.73 -30.86
N LYS A 433 -4.83 -18.05 -30.98
CA LYS A 433 -3.58 -18.67 -31.40
C LYS A 433 -3.07 -18.25 -32.80
N PRO A 434 -3.88 -18.26 -33.88
CA PRO A 434 -3.36 -17.95 -35.22
C PRO A 434 -2.82 -16.52 -35.30
N PHE A 435 -3.54 -15.57 -34.73
CA PHE A 435 -3.14 -14.17 -34.73
C PHE A 435 -1.88 -13.94 -33.89
N PHE A 436 -1.80 -14.59 -32.75
CA PHE A 436 -0.63 -14.49 -31.86
C PHE A 436 0.63 -15.01 -32.61
N ASP A 437 0.56 -16.18 -33.21
CA ASP A 437 1.71 -16.80 -33.90
C ASP A 437 2.24 -15.93 -35.04
N GLU A 438 1.34 -15.26 -35.78
CA GLU A 438 1.70 -14.39 -36.89
C GLU A 438 2.30 -13.04 -36.42
N GLN A 439 1.70 -12.39 -35.43
CA GLN A 439 2.00 -11.00 -35.09
C GLN A 439 2.92 -10.83 -33.87
N LEU A 440 2.86 -11.71 -32.88
CA LEU A 440 3.52 -11.55 -31.60
C LEU A 440 4.54 -12.64 -31.28
N GLY A 441 4.49 -13.80 -31.92
CA GLY A 441 5.33 -14.93 -31.60
C GLY A 441 6.83 -14.64 -31.70
N ASN A 442 7.28 -13.91 -32.71
CA ASN A 442 8.69 -13.53 -32.88
C ASN A 442 9.12 -12.47 -31.85
N LEU A 443 8.26 -11.53 -31.55
CA LEU A 443 8.49 -10.49 -30.54
C LEU A 443 8.73 -11.12 -29.16
N CYS A 444 7.88 -12.06 -28.75
CA CYS A 444 8.03 -12.77 -27.46
C CYS A 444 9.36 -13.52 -27.36
N MET A 445 9.85 -14.08 -28.46
CA MET A 445 11.14 -14.76 -28.47
C MET A 445 12.33 -13.79 -28.44
N SER A 446 12.20 -12.58 -28.99
CA SER A 446 13.31 -11.60 -28.99
C SER A 446 13.70 -11.13 -27.59
N TRP A 447 12.75 -11.06 -26.65
CA TRP A 447 13.02 -10.67 -25.27
C TRP A 447 13.90 -11.64 -24.49
N LEU A 448 13.98 -12.90 -24.91
CA LEU A 448 14.91 -13.88 -24.34
C LEU A 448 16.38 -13.49 -24.55
N GLY A 449 16.67 -12.64 -25.53
CA GLY A 449 17.99 -12.08 -25.81
C GLY A 449 18.19 -10.66 -25.30
N ASP A 450 17.28 -10.08 -24.52
CA ASP A 450 17.38 -8.70 -24.04
C ASP A 450 18.63 -8.51 -23.16
N THR A 451 19.21 -7.32 -23.21
CA THR A 451 20.41 -6.97 -22.39
C THR A 451 20.10 -6.91 -20.90
N VAL A 452 18.86 -6.61 -20.53
CA VAL A 452 18.40 -6.49 -19.13
C VAL A 452 17.94 -7.85 -18.59
N TYR A 453 18.50 -8.26 -17.46
CA TYR A 453 18.15 -9.56 -16.83
C TYR A 453 16.66 -9.70 -16.53
N SER A 454 16.03 -8.66 -15.93
CA SER A 454 14.59 -8.69 -15.56
C SER A 454 13.68 -8.89 -16.78
N ILE A 455 14.10 -8.44 -17.97
CA ILE A 455 13.36 -8.68 -19.22
C ILE A 455 13.48 -10.14 -19.65
N ARG A 456 14.69 -10.73 -19.61
CA ARG A 456 14.86 -12.15 -19.92
C ARG A 456 14.07 -13.05 -18.96
N GLU A 457 14.08 -12.72 -17.67
CA GLU A 457 13.29 -13.44 -16.65
C GLU A 457 11.78 -13.31 -16.92
N ALA A 458 11.26 -12.09 -17.11
CA ALA A 458 9.86 -11.87 -17.47
C ALA A 458 9.47 -12.59 -18.76
N ALA A 459 10.36 -12.61 -19.77
CA ALA A 459 10.14 -13.34 -21.00
C ALA A 459 10.00 -14.85 -20.78
N THR A 460 10.82 -15.45 -19.90
CA THR A 460 10.71 -16.89 -19.59
C THR A 460 9.41 -17.22 -18.88
N ILE A 461 8.98 -16.37 -17.95
CA ILE A 461 7.67 -16.49 -17.25
C ILE A 461 6.52 -16.33 -18.26
N ASN A 462 6.65 -15.38 -19.19
CA ASN A 462 5.67 -15.17 -20.26
C ASN A 462 5.47 -16.42 -21.12
N LEU A 463 6.55 -17.13 -21.48
CA LEU A 463 6.45 -18.38 -22.25
C LEU A 463 5.67 -19.46 -21.51
N LYS A 464 5.85 -19.55 -20.18
CA LYS A 464 5.04 -20.44 -19.35
C LYS A 464 3.56 -20.06 -19.39
N ASN A 465 3.26 -18.79 -19.16
CA ASN A 465 1.88 -18.29 -19.17
C ASN A 465 1.20 -18.49 -20.54
N LEU A 466 1.94 -18.32 -21.63
CA LEU A 466 1.46 -18.62 -22.98
C LEU A 466 1.22 -20.11 -23.20
N THR A 467 2.06 -20.97 -22.60
CA THR A 467 1.84 -22.43 -22.61
C THR A 467 0.54 -22.78 -21.89
N ASP A 468 0.26 -22.14 -20.77
CA ASP A 468 -0.99 -22.31 -20.02
C ASP A 468 -2.23 -21.81 -20.82
N VAL A 469 -2.07 -20.78 -21.64
CA VAL A 469 -3.14 -20.22 -22.51
C VAL A 469 -3.41 -21.09 -23.74
N PHE A 470 -2.38 -21.50 -24.48
CA PHE A 470 -2.50 -22.16 -25.79
C PHE A 470 -2.33 -23.67 -25.76
N GLY A 471 -1.89 -24.22 -24.61
CA GLY A 471 -1.74 -25.64 -24.35
C GLY A 471 -0.37 -26.22 -24.74
N VAL A 472 -0.14 -27.43 -24.28
CA VAL A 472 1.14 -28.14 -24.36
C VAL A 472 1.60 -28.41 -25.79
N GLU A 473 0.68 -28.80 -26.68
CA GLU A 473 1.02 -29.09 -28.09
C GLU A 473 1.44 -27.83 -28.87
N TRP A 474 0.85 -26.70 -28.54
CA TRP A 474 1.31 -25.42 -29.10
C TRP A 474 2.71 -25.07 -28.57
N SER A 475 2.96 -25.20 -27.28
CA SER A 475 4.27 -24.95 -26.69
C SER A 475 5.35 -25.84 -27.31
N ARG A 476 5.02 -27.14 -27.51
CA ARG A 476 5.89 -28.11 -28.18
C ARG A 476 6.29 -27.65 -29.60
N SER A 477 5.33 -27.15 -30.37
CA SER A 477 5.57 -26.76 -31.78
C SER A 477 6.17 -25.36 -31.95
N ALA A 478 5.77 -24.38 -31.09
CA ALA A 478 6.08 -22.98 -31.26
C ALA A 478 7.21 -22.46 -30.35
N ILE A 479 7.31 -22.97 -29.11
CA ILE A 479 8.24 -22.49 -28.09
C ILE A 479 9.46 -23.38 -27.97
N VAL A 480 9.26 -24.68 -27.70
CA VAL A 480 10.36 -25.61 -27.37
C VAL A 480 11.48 -25.59 -28.41
N PRO A 481 11.23 -25.69 -29.72
CA PRO A 481 12.30 -25.69 -30.71
C PRO A 481 13.13 -24.42 -30.72
N LYS A 482 12.51 -23.26 -30.50
CA LYS A 482 13.16 -21.95 -30.49
C LYS A 482 14.04 -21.79 -29.24
N VAL A 483 13.53 -22.18 -28.08
CA VAL A 483 14.29 -22.17 -26.80
C VAL A 483 15.47 -23.12 -26.89
N MET A 484 15.27 -24.32 -27.37
CA MET A 484 16.33 -25.32 -27.52
C MET A 484 17.42 -24.88 -28.51
N GLY A 485 17.05 -24.18 -29.58
CA GLY A 485 18.00 -23.61 -30.54
C GLY A 485 18.99 -22.61 -29.94
N MET A 486 18.65 -21.95 -28.86
CA MET A 486 19.55 -21.03 -28.12
C MET A 486 20.55 -21.77 -27.20
N GLY A 487 20.33 -23.03 -26.89
CA GLY A 487 21.16 -23.82 -25.98
C GLY A 487 22.61 -24.05 -26.46
N GLN A 488 22.86 -23.90 -27.76
CA GLN A 488 24.18 -24.01 -28.38
C GLN A 488 24.79 -22.65 -28.78
N HIS A 489 24.16 -21.55 -28.37
CA HIS A 489 24.61 -20.20 -28.77
C HIS A 489 26.02 -19.88 -28.19
N PRO A 490 26.92 -19.24 -28.96
CA PRO A 490 28.25 -18.88 -28.48
C PRO A 490 28.27 -17.99 -27.23
N ASN A 491 27.29 -17.05 -27.16
CA ASN A 491 27.14 -16.18 -25.99
C ASN A 491 26.44 -16.96 -24.86
N TYR A 492 27.12 -17.05 -23.71
CA TYR A 492 26.65 -17.77 -22.52
C TYR A 492 25.32 -17.26 -21.97
N LEU A 493 24.96 -15.98 -22.20
CA LEU A 493 23.68 -15.43 -21.74
C LEU A 493 22.49 -16.13 -22.40
N PHE A 494 22.58 -16.46 -23.69
CA PHE A 494 21.53 -17.21 -24.37
C PHE A 494 21.42 -18.64 -23.85
N ARG A 495 22.57 -19.33 -23.62
CA ARG A 495 22.57 -20.66 -23.02
C ARG A 495 21.99 -20.65 -21.61
N MET A 496 22.32 -19.61 -20.79
CA MET A 496 21.74 -19.38 -19.47
C MET A 496 20.22 -19.19 -19.55
N THR A 497 19.75 -18.34 -20.46
CA THR A 497 18.32 -18.08 -20.66
C THR A 497 17.59 -19.33 -21.12
N THR A 498 18.24 -20.19 -21.94
CA THR A 498 17.69 -21.51 -22.29
C THR A 498 17.44 -22.37 -21.07
N VAL A 499 18.43 -22.50 -20.16
CA VAL A 499 18.28 -23.27 -18.91
C VAL A 499 17.14 -22.70 -18.04
N GLN A 500 17.06 -21.37 -17.90
CA GLN A 500 16.00 -20.71 -17.15
C GLN A 500 14.61 -20.94 -17.76
N ALA A 501 14.47 -20.78 -19.08
CA ALA A 501 13.23 -20.99 -19.79
C ALA A 501 12.75 -22.45 -19.68
N ILE A 502 13.66 -23.42 -19.86
CA ILE A 502 13.35 -24.84 -19.68
C ILE A 502 12.85 -25.10 -18.24
N THR A 503 13.57 -24.60 -17.24
CA THR A 503 13.23 -24.79 -15.83
C THR A 503 11.81 -24.33 -15.50
N ILE A 504 11.39 -23.21 -16.09
CA ILE A 504 10.07 -22.60 -15.83
C ILE A 504 8.97 -23.31 -16.62
N ILE A 505 9.23 -23.69 -17.88
CA ILE A 505 8.22 -24.27 -18.79
C ILE A 505 8.00 -25.76 -18.51
N MET A 506 9.04 -26.47 -18.14
CA MET A 506 9.06 -27.94 -18.01
C MET A 506 7.92 -28.50 -17.14
N PRO A 507 7.58 -27.94 -15.99
CA PRO A 507 6.46 -28.46 -15.17
C PRO A 507 5.09 -28.35 -15.86
N SER A 508 4.94 -27.52 -16.88
CA SER A 508 3.71 -27.38 -17.68
C SER A 508 3.65 -28.33 -18.89
N LEU A 509 4.72 -29.09 -19.16
CA LEU A 509 4.81 -30.05 -20.26
C LEU A 509 4.55 -31.48 -19.75
N ASN A 510 4.31 -32.42 -20.67
CA ASN A 510 4.26 -33.84 -20.31
C ASN A 510 5.66 -34.46 -20.35
N LEU A 511 5.83 -35.61 -19.65
CA LEU A 511 7.13 -36.29 -19.54
C LEU A 511 7.69 -36.75 -20.89
N ASP A 512 6.84 -37.10 -21.85
CA ASP A 512 7.28 -37.58 -23.17
C ASP A 512 7.97 -36.46 -23.97
N ILE A 513 7.42 -35.26 -23.94
CA ILE A 513 8.04 -34.09 -24.57
C ILE A 513 9.37 -33.76 -23.90
N VAL A 514 9.41 -33.79 -22.56
CA VAL A 514 10.64 -33.52 -21.82
C VAL A 514 11.73 -34.52 -22.16
N ARG A 515 11.39 -35.81 -22.24
CA ARG A 515 12.33 -36.86 -22.64
C ARG A 515 12.84 -36.73 -24.07
N SER A 516 11.94 -36.48 -25.01
CA SER A 516 12.28 -36.50 -26.44
C SER A 516 12.95 -35.23 -26.94
N GLU A 517 12.61 -34.06 -26.35
CA GLU A 517 12.97 -32.77 -26.96
C GLU A 517 13.84 -31.87 -26.06
N ILE A 518 13.85 -32.10 -24.74
CA ILE A 518 14.51 -31.18 -23.80
C ILE A 518 15.74 -31.77 -23.12
N VAL A 519 15.60 -32.99 -22.60
CA VAL A 519 16.59 -33.55 -21.65
C VAL A 519 17.98 -33.64 -22.24
N GLU A 520 18.15 -34.12 -23.47
CA GLU A 520 19.49 -34.26 -24.07
C GLU A 520 20.27 -32.96 -24.09
N SER A 521 19.62 -31.87 -24.50
CA SER A 521 20.26 -30.55 -24.52
C SER A 521 20.54 -30.01 -23.12
N LEU A 522 19.64 -30.27 -22.17
CA LEU A 522 19.86 -29.88 -20.76
C LEU A 522 21.07 -30.64 -20.18
N LEU A 523 21.18 -31.94 -20.43
CA LEU A 523 22.30 -32.77 -19.97
C LEU A 523 23.63 -32.37 -20.64
N GLN A 524 23.63 -31.92 -21.90
CA GLN A 524 24.84 -31.37 -22.54
C GLN A 524 25.31 -30.09 -21.84
N LEU A 525 24.40 -29.22 -21.43
CA LEU A 525 24.71 -28.00 -20.66
C LEU A 525 25.21 -28.27 -19.24
N ALA A 526 25.04 -29.50 -18.71
CA ALA A 526 25.62 -29.92 -17.45
C ALA A 526 27.16 -29.93 -17.45
N SER A 527 27.78 -29.95 -18.65
CA SER A 527 29.23 -29.89 -18.87
C SER A 527 29.66 -28.55 -19.49
N ASP A 528 28.85 -27.51 -19.44
CA ASP A 528 29.21 -26.17 -20.00
C ASP A 528 30.48 -25.61 -19.35
N PRO A 529 31.33 -24.91 -20.11
CA PRO A 529 32.51 -24.27 -19.54
C PRO A 529 32.22 -23.29 -18.40
N ILE A 530 31.04 -22.67 -18.40
CA ILE A 530 30.64 -21.65 -17.43
C ILE A 530 29.99 -22.30 -16.20
N PRO A 531 30.54 -22.17 -14.98
CA PRO A 531 29.98 -22.77 -13.78
C PRO A 531 28.55 -22.35 -13.49
N ASN A 532 28.23 -21.09 -13.79
CA ASN A 532 26.88 -20.53 -13.59
C ASN A 532 25.81 -21.30 -14.41
N ILE A 533 26.14 -21.76 -15.61
CA ILE A 533 25.24 -22.61 -16.40
C ILE A 533 25.12 -23.99 -15.73
N ARG A 534 26.23 -24.62 -15.35
CA ARG A 534 26.24 -25.95 -14.75
C ARG A 534 25.40 -26.03 -13.47
N PHE A 535 25.53 -25.05 -12.55
CA PHE A 535 24.72 -25.11 -11.33
C PHE A 535 23.23 -24.78 -11.59
N ASN A 536 22.89 -23.97 -12.59
CA ASN A 536 21.50 -23.79 -12.98
C ASN A 536 20.92 -25.03 -13.67
N VAL A 537 21.72 -25.81 -14.37
CA VAL A 537 21.31 -27.14 -14.83
C VAL A 537 20.97 -28.05 -13.64
N ALA A 538 21.81 -28.08 -12.59
CA ALA A 538 21.50 -28.83 -11.39
C ALA A 538 20.15 -28.44 -10.76
N LYS A 539 19.84 -27.12 -10.70
CA LYS A 539 18.54 -26.61 -10.26
C LYS A 539 17.38 -27.07 -11.18
N SER A 540 17.62 -27.07 -12.50
CA SER A 540 16.62 -27.56 -13.47
C SER A 540 16.35 -29.04 -13.29
N LEU A 541 17.37 -29.84 -13.02
CA LEU A 541 17.23 -31.28 -12.75
C LEU A 541 16.50 -31.54 -11.43
N GLU A 542 16.66 -30.69 -10.41
CA GLU A 542 15.85 -30.71 -9.17
C GLU A 542 14.37 -30.50 -9.48
N VAL A 543 14.04 -29.48 -10.30
CA VAL A 543 12.66 -29.21 -10.72
C VAL A 543 12.09 -30.39 -11.51
N LEU A 544 12.86 -30.96 -12.40
CA LEU A 544 12.46 -32.14 -13.19
C LEU A 544 12.13 -33.32 -12.27
N ALA A 545 13.03 -33.64 -11.33
CA ALA A 545 12.80 -34.75 -10.37
C ALA A 545 11.53 -34.53 -9.55
N THR A 546 11.31 -33.30 -9.07
CA THR A 546 10.10 -32.93 -8.31
C THR A 546 8.83 -33.01 -9.16
N ALA A 547 8.86 -32.55 -10.41
CA ALA A 547 7.68 -32.52 -11.28
C ALA A 547 7.23 -33.92 -11.73
N TYR A 548 8.15 -34.85 -11.95
CA TYR A 548 7.84 -36.15 -12.57
C TYR A 548 8.19 -37.34 -11.70
N GLY A 549 8.94 -37.19 -10.61
CA GLY A 549 9.38 -38.28 -9.73
C GLY A 549 8.27 -39.06 -9.05
N ASN A 550 7.05 -38.53 -9.01
CA ASN A 550 5.91 -39.18 -8.35
C ASN A 550 5.24 -40.28 -9.18
N THR A 551 5.60 -40.44 -10.45
CA THR A 551 5.04 -41.48 -11.32
C THR A 551 6.02 -42.65 -11.51
N PRO A 552 5.58 -43.90 -11.72
CA PRO A 552 6.49 -45.04 -11.92
C PRO A 552 7.46 -44.83 -13.08
N GLU A 553 6.98 -44.26 -14.20
CA GLU A 553 7.80 -43.94 -15.37
C GLU A 553 8.78 -42.83 -15.10
N GLY A 554 8.33 -41.79 -14.39
CA GLY A 554 9.15 -40.66 -14.00
C GLY A 554 10.24 -41.06 -13.02
N LYS A 555 9.95 -41.92 -12.03
CA LYS A 555 10.95 -42.48 -11.10
C LYS A 555 12.05 -43.20 -11.86
N THR A 556 11.68 -44.11 -12.76
CA THR A 556 12.65 -44.83 -13.59
C THR A 556 13.52 -43.88 -14.43
N PHE A 557 12.89 -42.87 -14.99
CA PHE A 557 13.59 -41.88 -15.79
C PHE A 557 14.57 -41.03 -14.94
N VAL A 558 14.14 -40.54 -13.78
CA VAL A 558 15.02 -39.78 -12.86
C VAL A 558 16.21 -40.63 -12.40
N GLN A 559 15.95 -41.90 -12.01
CA GLN A 559 17.00 -42.82 -11.59
C GLN A 559 18.02 -43.13 -12.69
N GLN A 560 17.57 -43.30 -13.93
CA GLN A 560 18.46 -43.71 -15.02
C GLN A 560 19.19 -42.57 -15.70
N ARG A 561 18.58 -41.37 -15.78
CA ARG A 561 19.10 -40.25 -16.58
C ARG A 561 19.57 -39.06 -15.74
N ILE A 562 18.92 -38.78 -14.63
CA ILE A 562 19.14 -37.53 -13.87
C ILE A 562 20.13 -37.76 -12.72
N ILE A 563 19.92 -38.75 -11.90
CA ILE A 563 20.79 -39.07 -10.76
C ILE A 563 22.26 -39.25 -11.18
N PRO A 564 22.61 -39.98 -12.26
CA PRO A 564 24.00 -40.12 -12.65
C PRO A 564 24.70 -38.79 -12.98
N VAL A 565 23.98 -37.85 -13.59
CA VAL A 565 24.53 -36.51 -13.92
C VAL A 565 24.72 -35.67 -12.67
N LEU A 566 23.78 -35.69 -11.74
CA LEU A 566 23.90 -35.00 -10.45
C LEU A 566 25.04 -35.55 -9.60
N GLU A 567 25.26 -36.88 -9.61
CA GLU A 567 26.42 -37.51 -8.95
C GLU A 567 27.76 -37.08 -9.57
N GLN A 568 27.82 -36.86 -10.88
CA GLN A 568 28.98 -36.30 -11.54
C GLN A 568 29.21 -34.85 -11.13
N GLN A 569 28.15 -34.01 -11.18
CA GLN A 569 28.24 -32.58 -10.81
C GLN A 569 28.55 -32.36 -9.31
N LYS A 570 28.23 -33.27 -8.44
CA LYS A 570 28.62 -33.26 -7.02
C LYS A 570 30.16 -33.23 -6.83
N ASN A 571 30.91 -33.69 -7.83
CA ASN A 571 32.37 -33.65 -7.84
C ASN A 571 32.96 -32.54 -8.74
N ASP A 572 32.17 -31.55 -9.10
CA ASP A 572 32.59 -30.41 -9.93
C ASP A 572 33.70 -29.58 -9.24
N GLN A 573 34.53 -28.91 -10.03
CA GLN A 573 35.58 -28.01 -9.52
C GLN A 573 34.98 -26.79 -8.77
N ASP A 574 33.84 -26.32 -9.22
CA ASP A 574 33.14 -25.16 -8.66
C ASP A 574 32.30 -25.54 -7.43
N ALA A 575 32.38 -24.72 -6.37
CA ALA A 575 31.70 -24.98 -5.09
C ALA A 575 30.18 -24.86 -5.19
N ASP A 576 29.68 -23.91 -5.98
CA ASP A 576 28.24 -23.70 -6.14
C ASP A 576 27.62 -24.83 -6.96
N VAL A 577 28.33 -25.31 -7.99
CA VAL A 577 27.89 -26.50 -8.75
C VAL A 577 27.77 -27.71 -7.83
N ARG A 578 28.79 -27.99 -6.99
CA ARG A 578 28.72 -29.07 -6.00
C ARG A 578 27.55 -28.93 -5.05
N TYR A 579 27.33 -27.74 -4.52
CA TYR A 579 26.27 -27.47 -3.57
C TYR A 579 24.88 -27.73 -4.17
N PHE A 580 24.59 -27.12 -5.34
CA PHE A 580 23.28 -27.28 -5.97
C PHE A 580 23.05 -28.71 -6.50
N ALA A 581 24.11 -29.38 -6.97
CA ALA A 581 24.02 -30.79 -7.37
C ALA A 581 23.71 -31.71 -6.17
N ALA A 582 24.37 -31.50 -5.02
CA ALA A 582 24.09 -32.27 -3.80
C ALA A 582 22.65 -32.06 -3.30
N ARG A 583 22.14 -30.83 -3.34
CA ARG A 583 20.78 -30.48 -2.97
C ARG A 583 19.76 -31.13 -3.91
N ALA A 584 19.97 -31.03 -5.21
CA ALA A 584 19.13 -31.64 -6.23
C ALA A 584 19.11 -33.18 -6.12
N LEU A 585 20.27 -33.78 -5.85
CA LEU A 585 20.38 -35.24 -5.65
C LEU A 585 19.59 -35.70 -4.42
N GLN A 586 19.70 -35.00 -3.30
CA GLN A 586 18.94 -35.31 -2.09
C GLN A 586 17.43 -35.31 -2.37
N LYS A 587 16.92 -34.31 -3.10
CA LYS A 587 15.51 -34.27 -3.50
C LYS A 587 15.15 -35.39 -4.48
N ALA A 588 15.96 -35.60 -5.51
CA ALA A 588 15.71 -36.66 -6.50
C ALA A 588 15.64 -38.06 -5.88
N VAL A 589 16.43 -38.32 -4.85
CA VAL A 589 16.41 -39.63 -4.11
C VAL A 589 15.18 -39.74 -3.21
N VAL A 590 14.71 -38.63 -2.63
CA VAL A 590 13.50 -38.66 -1.76
C VAL A 590 12.23 -38.83 -2.60
N GLU A 591 12.16 -38.27 -3.79
CA GLU A 591 11.00 -38.33 -4.69
C GLU A 591 10.93 -39.68 -5.47
N THR A 592 12.05 -40.41 -5.57
CA THR A 592 12.13 -41.73 -6.24
C THR A 592 12.22 -42.90 -5.25
#